data_6ab25e86d225f73e7100eaed857e419e
#
_entry.id   6ab25e86d225f73e7100eaed857e419e
#
_cell.length_a   1.000
_cell.length_b   1.000
_cell.length_c   1.000
_cell.angle_alpha   90.00
_cell.angle_beta   90.00
_cell.angle_gamma   90.00
#
_symmetry.space_group_name_H-M   'P 1'
#
loop_
_entity.id
_entity.type
_entity.pdbx_description
1 polymer ?
#
loop_
_entity_poly.entity_id
_entity_poly.type
_entity_poly.pdbx_seq_one_letter_code
_entity_poly.pdbx_strand_id
1 'polypeptide(L)'
;ECLIPTASFPFSSKTKWSGANFGEHGCYVMGACEFLFPAPSGALSEAVRRYADDYRIIVLAFSNTLCSAGRLPEGMEPLALVLLRDRIRPNADKVLQYFYAQGVDMKIISGDSPQTVAGIAKTVGVRGWEKHIDCSTLKTDAEVSEAAGKYTVFGRVTPEMKKSLVLALKAGGHTVAMTGDGVNDVLALKEADCGIAMAGGSDAARNVANLVLMDSAFDPLPAVIAEGRRSVNNIQRSA
;
A
#
# COMPACT_ATOMS: atom_id res chain seq x y z
N GLU A 1 19.74 30.74 -8.47
CA GLU A 1 20.61 30.33 -7.34
C GLU A 1 20.03 29.07 -6.72
N CYS A 2 20.88 28.09 -6.47
CA CYS A 2 20.46 26.85 -5.81
C CYS A 2 20.52 27.08 -4.30
N LEU A 3 19.39 27.00 -3.61
CA LEU A 3 19.35 27.10 -2.14
C LEU A 3 19.98 25.84 -1.53
N ILE A 4 20.95 26.03 -0.64
CA ILE A 4 21.61 24.93 0.07
C ILE A 4 20.94 24.80 1.45
N PRO A 5 20.41 23.61 1.83
CA PRO A 5 19.78 23.46 3.12
C PRO A 5 20.80 23.53 4.26
N THR A 6 20.50 24.32 5.29
CA THR A 6 21.29 24.41 6.52
C THR A 6 20.97 23.27 7.52
N ALA A 7 19.76 22.72 7.43
CA ALA A 7 19.32 21.54 8.17
C ALA A 7 18.23 20.79 7.36
N SER A 8 18.22 19.45 7.44
CA SER A 8 17.22 18.61 6.78
C SER A 8 16.55 17.68 7.77
N PHE A 9 15.25 17.53 7.63
CA PHE A 9 14.39 16.66 8.44
C PHE A 9 13.76 15.62 7.51
N PRO A 10 14.29 14.40 7.47
CA PRO A 10 13.76 13.35 6.59
C PRO A 10 12.34 12.95 7.03
N PHE A 11 11.59 12.39 6.10
CA PHE A 11 10.26 11.87 6.38
C PHE A 11 10.29 10.81 7.48
N SER A 12 9.34 10.91 8.40
CA SER A 12 9.11 9.92 9.44
C SER A 12 7.65 9.49 9.44
N SER A 13 7.40 8.20 9.55
CA SER A 13 6.04 7.66 9.68
C SER A 13 5.33 8.13 10.97
N LYS A 14 6.10 8.60 11.97
CA LYS A 14 5.57 9.16 13.21
C LYS A 14 5.10 10.60 13.04
N THR A 15 5.88 11.43 12.34
CA THR A 15 5.59 12.85 12.14
C THR A 15 4.77 13.13 10.87
N LYS A 16 4.84 12.24 9.88
CA LYS A 16 4.12 12.32 8.58
C LYS A 16 4.50 13.51 7.70
N TRP A 17 5.66 14.13 7.97
CA TRP A 17 6.21 15.21 7.16
C TRP A 17 7.72 15.10 7.02
N SER A 18 8.26 15.81 6.05
CA SER A 18 9.67 16.09 5.87
C SER A 18 9.87 17.59 5.66
N GLY A 19 11.05 18.13 5.94
CA GLY A 19 11.31 19.54 5.75
C GLY A 19 12.80 19.87 5.68
N ALA A 20 13.09 21.10 5.30
CA ALA A 20 14.45 21.63 5.27
C ALA A 20 14.47 23.12 5.60
N ASN A 21 15.48 23.52 6.35
CA ASN A 21 15.76 24.92 6.65
C ASN A 21 16.80 25.47 5.68
N PHE A 22 16.60 26.72 5.26
CA PHE A 22 17.48 27.43 4.32
C PHE A 22 18.01 28.76 4.90
N GLY A 23 18.27 28.78 6.20
CA GLY A 23 18.77 29.97 6.88
C GLY A 23 17.80 31.14 6.83
N GLU A 24 18.23 32.28 6.31
CA GLU A 24 17.40 33.48 6.16
C GLU A 24 16.24 33.32 5.17
N HIS A 25 16.28 32.28 4.33
CA HIS A 25 15.21 31.97 3.37
C HIS A 25 14.10 31.09 3.98
N GLY A 26 14.06 30.94 5.31
CA GLY A 26 13.01 30.24 6.02
C GLY A 26 13.09 28.71 5.91
N CYS A 27 11.95 28.07 5.96
CA CYS A 27 11.79 26.62 6.02
C CYS A 27 10.74 26.15 5.01
N TYR A 28 11.01 25.05 4.36
CA TYR A 28 10.06 24.36 3.48
C TYR A 28 9.69 23.01 4.09
N VAL A 29 8.40 22.72 4.12
CA VAL A 29 7.85 21.49 4.70
C VAL A 29 6.97 20.81 3.67
N MET A 30 7.07 19.47 3.60
CA MET A 30 6.27 18.65 2.71
C MET A 30 5.61 17.52 3.51
N GLY A 31 4.31 17.33 3.37
CA GLY A 31 3.55 16.30 4.07
C GLY A 31 2.10 16.21 3.63
N ALA A 32 1.36 15.24 4.17
CA ALA A 32 -0.05 15.11 3.88
C ALA A 32 -0.85 16.29 4.47
N CYS A 33 -1.88 16.74 3.77
CA CYS A 33 -2.64 17.93 4.11
C CYS A 33 -3.18 17.90 5.54
N GLU A 34 -3.75 16.78 5.96
CA GLU A 34 -4.34 16.57 7.28
C GLU A 34 -3.34 16.74 8.45
N PHE A 35 -2.04 16.58 8.18
CA PHE A 35 -0.98 16.74 9.19
C PHE A 35 -0.39 18.14 9.18
N LEU A 36 -0.24 18.77 8.03
CA LEU A 36 0.29 20.14 7.93
C LEU A 36 -0.79 21.18 8.21
N PHE A 37 -2.00 20.96 7.76
CA PHE A 37 -3.15 21.84 7.88
C PHE A 37 -4.38 21.05 8.34
N PRO A 38 -4.54 20.77 9.65
CA PRO A 38 -5.65 19.97 10.17
C PRO A 38 -7.03 20.57 9.87
N ALA A 39 -7.11 21.88 9.70
CA ALA A 39 -8.33 22.60 9.33
C ALA A 39 -8.06 23.49 8.10
N PRO A 40 -7.91 22.90 6.90
CA PRO A 40 -7.62 23.69 5.72
C PRO A 40 -8.80 24.60 5.38
N SER A 41 -8.51 25.86 5.02
CA SER A 41 -9.51 26.86 4.66
C SER A 41 -9.25 27.45 3.27
N GLY A 42 -10.25 28.16 2.72
CA GLY A 42 -10.12 28.88 1.46
C GLY A 42 -9.71 27.99 0.29
N ALA A 43 -8.80 28.51 -0.53
CA ALA A 43 -8.34 27.85 -1.76
C ALA A 43 -7.69 26.47 -1.54
N LEU A 44 -7.00 26.27 -0.41
CA LEU A 44 -6.41 24.97 -0.07
C LEU A 44 -7.49 23.91 0.14
N SER A 45 -8.53 24.22 0.91
CA SER A 45 -9.65 23.29 1.16
C SER A 45 -10.37 22.92 -0.12
N GLU A 46 -10.61 23.90 -1.00
CA GLU A 46 -11.26 23.67 -2.30
C GLU A 46 -10.39 22.80 -3.20
N ALA A 47 -9.10 23.09 -3.30
CA ALA A 47 -8.17 22.32 -4.11
C ALA A 47 -8.00 20.88 -3.61
N VAL A 48 -7.87 20.69 -2.30
CA VAL A 48 -7.80 19.34 -1.69
C VAL A 48 -9.07 18.55 -2.01
N ARG A 49 -10.26 19.14 -1.82
CA ARG A 49 -11.54 18.47 -2.13
C ARG A 49 -11.66 18.10 -3.60
N ARG A 50 -11.16 18.93 -4.50
CA ARG A 50 -11.21 18.70 -5.94
C ARG A 50 -10.39 17.50 -6.40
N TYR A 51 -9.26 17.21 -5.73
CA TYR A 51 -8.30 16.19 -6.16
C TYR A 51 -8.24 14.97 -5.24
N ALA A 52 -8.92 14.96 -4.09
CA ALA A 52 -8.81 13.91 -3.07
C ALA A 52 -9.25 12.52 -3.54
N ASP A 53 -10.22 12.46 -4.47
CA ASP A 53 -10.75 11.17 -4.96
C ASP A 53 -9.79 10.47 -5.95
N ASP A 54 -8.99 11.26 -6.69
CA ASP A 54 -8.16 10.74 -7.78
C ASP A 54 -6.66 10.68 -7.46
N TYR A 55 -6.21 11.45 -6.44
CA TYR A 55 -4.80 11.65 -6.17
C TYR A 55 -4.48 11.58 -4.67
N ARG A 56 -3.32 11.04 -4.35
CA ARG A 56 -2.70 11.26 -3.04
C ARG A 56 -2.11 12.67 -3.04
N ILE A 57 -2.58 13.51 -2.12
CA ILE A 57 -2.20 14.93 -2.07
C ILE A 57 -1.10 15.13 -1.04
N ILE A 58 0.02 15.68 -1.46
CA ILE A 58 1.09 16.18 -0.61
C ILE A 58 1.12 17.69 -0.74
N VAL A 59 1.13 18.39 0.38
CA VAL A 59 1.24 19.86 0.41
C VAL A 59 2.70 20.22 0.62
N LEU A 60 3.20 21.12 -0.22
CA LEU A 60 4.42 21.88 0.03
C LEU A 60 4.04 23.20 0.69
N ALA A 61 4.59 23.45 1.86
CA ALA A 61 4.36 24.67 2.64
C ALA A 61 5.68 25.38 2.92
N PHE A 62 5.58 26.68 3.11
CA PHE A 62 6.68 27.56 3.49
C PHE A 62 6.39 28.20 4.85
N SER A 63 7.45 28.50 5.61
CA SER A 63 7.38 29.34 6.79
C SER A 63 8.67 30.13 6.96
N ASN A 64 8.54 31.37 7.46
CA ASN A 64 9.68 32.18 7.91
C ASN A 64 10.31 31.65 9.21
N THR A 65 9.57 30.82 9.96
CA THR A 65 10.07 30.15 11.17
C THR A 65 10.78 28.86 10.80
N LEU A 66 11.92 28.58 11.39
CA LEU A 66 12.69 27.36 11.08
C LEU A 66 12.05 26.12 11.68
N CYS A 67 12.15 25.00 10.96
CA CYS A 67 11.79 23.69 11.48
C CYS A 67 12.72 23.26 12.61
N SER A 68 12.19 22.48 13.55
CA SER A 68 12.97 21.75 14.54
C SER A 68 12.57 20.28 14.57
N ALA A 69 13.42 19.41 15.12
CA ALA A 69 13.18 17.97 15.15
C ALA A 69 11.82 17.63 15.78
N GLY A 70 10.93 17.03 15.00
CA GLY A 70 9.61 16.59 15.44
C GLY A 70 8.56 17.69 15.61
N ARG A 71 8.87 18.95 15.29
CA ARG A 71 7.92 20.07 15.36
C ARG A 71 7.81 20.80 14.04
N LEU A 72 6.57 21.02 13.62
CA LEU A 72 6.25 21.90 12.49
C LEU A 72 6.52 23.37 12.86
N PRO A 73 6.98 24.18 11.91
CA PRO A 73 7.14 25.62 12.12
C PRO A 73 5.78 26.30 12.24
N GLU A 74 5.74 27.43 12.92
CA GLU A 74 4.55 28.27 12.99
C GLU A 74 4.39 29.11 11.73
N GLY A 75 3.16 29.58 11.47
CA GLY A 75 2.89 30.46 10.34
C GLY A 75 3.14 29.84 8.96
N MET A 76 2.88 28.55 8.80
CA MET A 76 3.01 27.87 7.51
C MET A 76 1.99 28.38 6.49
N GLU A 77 2.47 28.67 5.29
CA GLU A 77 1.64 29.02 4.13
C GLU A 77 1.74 27.91 3.07
N PRO A 78 0.62 27.41 2.53
CA PRO A 78 0.65 26.42 1.47
C PRO A 78 1.13 27.08 0.16
N LEU A 79 2.19 26.52 -0.44
CA LEU A 79 2.75 26.99 -1.70
C LEU A 79 2.24 26.21 -2.91
N ALA A 80 2.19 24.87 -2.77
CA ALA A 80 1.84 24.01 -3.89
C ALA A 80 1.24 22.68 -3.40
N LEU A 81 0.47 22.05 -4.27
CA LEU A 81 0.03 20.68 -4.13
C LEU A 81 0.82 19.79 -5.08
N VAL A 82 1.39 18.72 -4.54
CA VAL A 82 1.97 17.64 -5.32
C VAL A 82 0.93 16.52 -5.38
N LEU A 83 0.41 16.30 -6.57
CA LEU A 83 -0.61 15.29 -6.83
C LEU A 83 0.07 14.00 -7.27
N LEU A 84 0.03 12.98 -6.42
CA LEU A 84 0.59 11.68 -6.72
C LEU A 84 -0.53 10.74 -7.16
N ARG A 85 -0.32 10.07 -8.27
CA ARG A 85 -1.22 9.02 -8.75
C ARG A 85 -0.44 7.73 -8.91
N ASP A 86 -0.97 6.66 -8.34
CA ASP A 86 -0.38 5.35 -8.51
C ASP A 86 -0.49 4.92 -9.98
N ARG A 87 0.64 4.56 -10.55
CA ARG A 87 0.67 4.02 -11.90
C ARG A 87 0.34 2.54 -11.84
N ILE A 88 -0.83 2.18 -12.34
CA ILE A 88 -1.20 0.78 -12.50
C ILE A 88 -0.19 0.12 -13.42
N ARG A 89 0.32 -1.04 -13.02
CA ARG A 89 1.28 -1.82 -13.82
C ARG A 89 0.61 -2.28 -15.12
N PRO A 90 1.32 -2.23 -16.26
CA PRO A 90 0.82 -2.81 -17.50
C PRO A 90 0.44 -4.27 -17.27
N ASN A 91 -0.60 -4.76 -17.99
CA ASN A 91 -1.09 -6.13 -17.93
C ASN A 91 -1.64 -6.62 -16.57
N ALA A 92 -1.80 -5.76 -15.56
CA ALA A 92 -2.37 -6.17 -14.28
C ALA A 92 -3.78 -6.79 -14.46
N ASP A 93 -4.58 -6.23 -15.34
CA ASP A 93 -5.90 -6.74 -15.73
C ASP A 93 -5.84 -8.16 -16.32
N LYS A 94 -4.88 -8.42 -17.22
CA LYS A 94 -4.70 -9.75 -17.85
C LYS A 94 -4.29 -10.81 -16.83
N VAL A 95 -3.40 -10.46 -15.91
CA VAL A 95 -2.98 -11.36 -14.83
C VAL A 95 -4.15 -11.69 -13.91
N LEU A 96 -4.96 -10.69 -13.53
CA LEU A 96 -6.17 -10.92 -12.75
C LEU A 96 -7.17 -11.84 -13.48
N GLN A 97 -7.42 -11.60 -14.77
CA GLN A 97 -8.32 -12.46 -15.56
C GLN A 97 -7.80 -13.90 -15.64
N TYR A 98 -6.49 -14.09 -15.77
CA TYR A 98 -5.90 -15.42 -15.73
C TYR A 98 -6.21 -16.12 -14.40
N PHE A 99 -6.00 -15.46 -13.27
CA PHE A 99 -6.28 -16.05 -11.95
C PHE A 99 -7.77 -16.36 -11.77
N TYR A 100 -8.66 -15.47 -12.19
CA TYR A 100 -10.10 -15.72 -12.15
C TYR A 100 -10.51 -16.93 -13.01
N ALA A 101 -9.88 -17.12 -14.18
CA ALA A 101 -10.11 -18.29 -15.02
C ALA A 101 -9.59 -19.59 -14.38
N GLN A 102 -8.65 -19.48 -13.43
CA GLN A 102 -8.16 -20.62 -12.62
C GLN A 102 -8.98 -20.87 -11.36
N GLY A 103 -10.07 -20.13 -11.12
CA GLY A 103 -10.90 -20.23 -9.92
C GLY A 103 -10.26 -19.65 -8.67
N VAL A 104 -9.31 -18.70 -8.81
CA VAL A 104 -8.65 -18.05 -7.69
C VAL A 104 -9.44 -16.80 -7.30
N ASP A 105 -9.81 -16.69 -6.03
CA ASP A 105 -10.39 -15.49 -5.43
C ASP A 105 -9.30 -14.51 -5.02
N MET A 106 -9.41 -13.27 -5.52
CA MET A 106 -8.45 -12.22 -5.22
C MET A 106 -8.90 -11.38 -4.03
N LYS A 107 -7.98 -11.13 -3.10
CA LYS A 107 -8.18 -10.21 -1.96
C LYS A 107 -7.12 -9.12 -2.02
N ILE A 108 -7.51 -7.87 -1.83
CA ILE A 108 -6.60 -6.72 -1.81
C ILE A 108 -6.46 -6.23 -0.38
N ILE A 109 -5.23 -6.21 0.12
CA ILE A 109 -4.93 -5.84 1.51
C ILE A 109 -3.95 -4.67 1.50
N SER A 110 -4.34 -3.51 2.02
CA SER A 110 -3.53 -2.29 2.02
C SER A 110 -3.59 -1.54 3.34
N GLY A 111 -2.53 -0.80 3.64
CA GLY A 111 -2.52 0.18 4.73
C GLY A 111 -3.24 1.49 4.39
N ASP A 112 -3.56 1.73 3.12
CA ASP A 112 -4.25 2.93 2.65
C ASP A 112 -5.75 2.91 2.98
N SER A 113 -6.45 4.04 2.73
CA SER A 113 -7.89 4.11 2.98
C SER A 113 -8.66 3.10 2.11
N PRO A 114 -9.73 2.47 2.61
CA PRO A 114 -10.47 1.48 1.84
C PRO A 114 -11.09 2.06 0.56
N GLN A 115 -11.46 3.33 0.55
CA GLN A 115 -12.00 4.03 -0.62
C GLN A 115 -10.95 4.16 -1.73
N THR A 116 -9.74 4.60 -1.38
CA THR A 116 -8.61 4.72 -2.34
C THR A 116 -8.28 3.35 -2.94
N VAL A 117 -8.16 2.33 -2.09
CA VAL A 117 -7.83 0.96 -2.53
C VAL A 117 -8.94 0.37 -3.42
N ALA A 118 -10.21 0.57 -3.05
CA ALA A 118 -11.36 0.14 -3.85
C ALA A 118 -11.41 0.85 -5.21
N GLY A 119 -11.07 2.14 -5.28
CA GLY A 119 -10.97 2.89 -6.54
C GLY A 119 -9.91 2.31 -7.47
N ILE A 120 -8.72 1.98 -6.95
CA ILE A 120 -7.66 1.32 -7.70
C ILE A 120 -8.10 -0.08 -8.13
N ALA A 121 -8.68 -0.87 -7.23
CA ALA A 121 -9.18 -2.21 -7.49
C ALA A 121 -10.23 -2.23 -8.62
N LYS A 122 -11.15 -1.25 -8.63
CA LYS A 122 -12.13 -1.03 -9.70
C LYS A 122 -11.43 -0.79 -11.04
N THR A 123 -10.45 0.10 -11.07
CA THR A 123 -9.74 0.48 -12.30
C THR A 123 -8.97 -0.70 -12.90
N VAL A 124 -8.44 -1.60 -12.07
CA VAL A 124 -7.71 -2.81 -12.49
C VAL A 124 -8.66 -3.97 -12.85
N GLY A 125 -9.94 -3.89 -12.48
CA GLY A 125 -10.93 -4.92 -12.78
C GLY A 125 -11.00 -6.03 -11.73
N VAL A 126 -10.71 -5.71 -10.46
CA VAL A 126 -10.89 -6.66 -9.34
C VAL A 126 -12.38 -6.94 -9.13
N ARG A 127 -12.78 -8.20 -9.18
CA ARG A 127 -14.18 -8.61 -8.94
C ARG A 127 -14.54 -8.40 -7.48
N GLY A 128 -15.70 -7.81 -7.23
CA GLY A 128 -16.17 -7.53 -5.87
C GLY A 128 -15.43 -6.38 -5.18
N TRP A 129 -14.83 -5.45 -5.92
CA TRP A 129 -14.17 -4.25 -5.40
C TRP A 129 -15.11 -3.39 -4.54
N GLU A 130 -16.44 -3.48 -4.77
CA GLU A 130 -17.47 -2.80 -3.97
C GLU A 130 -17.51 -3.31 -2.52
N LYS A 131 -17.12 -4.56 -2.30
CA LYS A 131 -17.04 -5.18 -0.98
C LYS A 131 -15.75 -4.78 -0.30
N HIS A 132 -15.68 -3.56 0.20
CA HIS A 132 -14.51 -3.03 0.91
C HIS A 132 -14.84 -2.74 2.37
N ILE A 133 -13.82 -2.80 3.23
CA ILE A 133 -13.93 -2.57 4.67
C ILE A 133 -12.76 -1.75 5.21
N ASP A 134 -13.04 -0.90 6.19
CA ASP A 134 -12.04 -0.22 7.02
C ASP A 134 -11.66 -1.15 8.18
N CYS A 135 -10.48 -1.73 8.10
CA CYS A 135 -10.01 -2.68 9.11
C CYS A 135 -9.70 -2.04 10.47
N SER A 136 -9.53 -0.72 10.53
CA SER A 136 -9.37 -0.02 11.82
C SER A 136 -10.59 -0.14 12.73
N THR A 137 -11.75 -0.53 12.18
CA THR A 137 -12.99 -0.76 12.93
C THR A 137 -13.08 -2.16 13.54
N LEU A 138 -12.30 -3.12 13.06
CA LEU A 138 -12.28 -4.49 13.55
C LEU A 138 -11.46 -4.59 14.84
N LYS A 139 -12.03 -5.17 15.88
CA LYS A 139 -11.44 -5.23 17.22
C LYS A 139 -11.15 -6.66 17.69
N THR A 140 -11.80 -7.64 17.10
CA THR A 140 -11.70 -9.05 17.52
C THR A 140 -11.32 -9.98 16.37
N ASP A 141 -10.69 -11.10 16.68
CA ASP A 141 -10.35 -12.12 15.68
C ASP A 141 -11.59 -12.71 15.00
N ALA A 142 -12.72 -12.76 15.70
CA ALA A 142 -13.99 -13.20 15.13
C ALA A 142 -14.48 -12.24 14.04
N GLU A 143 -14.41 -10.93 14.27
CA GLU A 143 -14.74 -9.91 13.27
C GLU A 143 -13.80 -9.97 12.07
N VAL A 144 -12.49 -10.20 12.29
CA VAL A 144 -11.51 -10.39 11.22
C VAL A 144 -11.84 -11.62 10.38
N SER A 145 -12.21 -12.73 11.03
CA SER A 145 -12.58 -13.99 10.36
C SER A 145 -13.83 -13.82 9.50
N GLU A 146 -14.87 -13.17 10.03
CA GLU A 146 -16.09 -12.85 9.26
C GLU A 146 -15.76 -11.94 8.07
N ALA A 147 -14.97 -10.89 8.31
CA ALA A 147 -14.57 -9.95 7.28
C ALA A 147 -13.77 -10.61 6.17
N ALA A 148 -12.86 -11.53 6.49
CA ALA A 148 -12.05 -12.27 5.52
C ALA A 148 -12.89 -13.04 4.49
N GLY A 149 -14.01 -13.64 4.92
CA GLY A 149 -14.96 -14.31 4.03
C GLY A 149 -15.85 -13.36 3.22
N LYS A 150 -16.21 -12.22 3.78
CA LYS A 150 -17.26 -11.32 3.25
C LYS A 150 -16.73 -10.26 2.29
N TYR A 151 -15.55 -9.70 2.56
CA TYR A 151 -14.99 -8.57 1.82
C TYR A 151 -13.87 -8.98 0.86
N THR A 152 -13.67 -8.15 -0.15
CA THR A 152 -12.62 -8.32 -1.17
C THR A 152 -11.47 -7.33 -0.96
N VAL A 153 -11.78 -6.12 -0.52
CA VAL A 153 -10.81 -5.03 -0.35
C VAL A 153 -10.74 -4.63 1.12
N PHE A 154 -9.53 -4.66 1.66
CA PHE A 154 -9.23 -4.37 3.07
C PHE A 154 -8.32 -3.14 3.12
N GLY A 155 -8.82 -2.04 3.70
CA GLY A 155 -8.06 -0.80 3.90
C GLY A 155 -7.66 -0.59 5.35
N ARG A 156 -6.66 0.26 5.59
CA ARG A 156 -6.09 0.60 6.91
C ARG A 156 -5.64 -0.63 7.71
N VAL A 157 -5.07 -1.61 7.01
CA VAL A 157 -4.62 -2.87 7.59
C VAL A 157 -3.25 -2.72 8.23
N THR A 158 -3.09 -3.12 9.50
CA THR A 158 -1.79 -3.21 10.17
C THR A 158 -1.05 -4.50 9.79
N PRO A 159 0.28 -4.61 10.03
CA PRO A 159 1.03 -5.84 9.77
C PRO A 159 0.45 -7.07 10.50
N GLU A 160 0.04 -6.90 11.76
CA GLU A 160 -0.57 -7.97 12.56
C GLU A 160 -1.91 -8.41 11.96
N MET A 161 -2.71 -7.45 11.52
CA MET A 161 -4.01 -7.74 10.91
C MET A 161 -3.87 -8.42 9.53
N LYS A 162 -2.80 -8.11 8.76
CA LYS A 162 -2.49 -8.85 7.52
C LYS A 162 -2.28 -10.34 7.82
N LYS A 163 -1.53 -10.66 8.89
CA LYS A 163 -1.34 -12.02 9.37
C LYS A 163 -2.67 -12.66 9.78
N SER A 164 -3.49 -11.98 10.59
CA SER A 164 -4.79 -12.49 11.04
C SER A 164 -5.74 -12.78 9.88
N LEU A 165 -5.77 -11.94 8.83
CA LEU A 165 -6.57 -12.17 7.62
C LEU A 165 -6.11 -13.45 6.88
N VAL A 166 -4.81 -13.67 6.73
CA VAL A 166 -4.27 -14.90 6.12
C VAL A 166 -4.68 -16.13 6.92
N LEU A 167 -4.50 -16.09 8.24
CA LEU A 167 -4.88 -17.20 9.13
C LEU A 167 -6.39 -17.46 9.09
N ALA A 168 -7.22 -16.44 9.06
CA ALA A 168 -8.68 -16.57 8.95
C ALA A 168 -9.10 -17.25 7.64
N LEU A 169 -8.48 -16.89 6.51
CA LEU A 169 -8.74 -17.54 5.21
C LEU A 169 -8.32 -19.01 5.24
N LYS A 170 -7.16 -19.34 5.82
CA LYS A 170 -6.71 -20.74 6.00
C LYS A 170 -7.63 -21.54 6.89
N ALA A 171 -8.07 -20.96 8.01
CA ALA A 171 -9.06 -21.59 8.91
C ALA A 171 -10.40 -21.85 8.22
N GLY A 172 -10.77 -21.01 7.23
CA GLY A 172 -11.91 -21.20 6.33
C GLY A 172 -11.73 -22.29 5.28
N GLY A 173 -10.59 -23.01 5.29
CA GLY A 173 -10.31 -24.12 4.34
C GLY A 173 -9.70 -23.67 3.01
N HIS A 174 -9.26 -22.42 2.89
CA HIS A 174 -8.63 -21.93 1.66
C HIS A 174 -7.12 -22.16 1.67
N THR A 175 -6.55 -22.48 0.50
CA THR A 175 -5.11 -22.37 0.25
C THR A 175 -4.78 -20.94 -0.13
N VAL A 176 -3.90 -20.30 0.64
CA VAL A 176 -3.64 -18.86 0.54
C VAL A 176 -2.25 -18.58 -0.03
N ALA A 177 -2.19 -17.90 -1.17
CA ALA A 177 -0.98 -17.25 -1.65
C ALA A 177 -1.00 -15.77 -1.23
N MET A 178 0.08 -15.29 -0.62
CA MET A 178 0.24 -13.88 -0.22
C MET A 178 1.36 -13.24 -1.01
N THR A 179 1.09 -12.10 -1.60
CA THR A 179 2.11 -11.29 -2.27
C THR A 179 2.38 -10.02 -1.48
N GLY A 180 3.66 -9.71 -1.24
CA GLY A 180 4.06 -8.51 -0.53
C GLY A 180 5.49 -8.09 -0.86
N ASP A 181 5.82 -6.82 -0.63
CA ASP A 181 7.14 -6.24 -0.93
C ASP A 181 7.77 -5.52 0.29
N GLY A 182 6.96 -5.22 1.29
CA GLY A 182 7.37 -4.46 2.46
C GLY A 182 7.73 -5.30 3.68
N VAL A 183 8.42 -4.67 4.63
CA VAL A 183 8.66 -5.25 5.97
C VAL A 183 7.33 -5.56 6.68
N ASN A 184 6.30 -4.78 6.39
CA ASN A 184 4.96 -4.93 6.94
C ASN A 184 4.21 -6.19 6.46
N ASP A 185 4.74 -6.86 5.42
CA ASP A 185 4.13 -8.06 4.85
C ASP A 185 4.76 -9.36 5.36
N VAL A 186 5.91 -9.27 6.04
CA VAL A 186 6.73 -10.40 6.49
C VAL A 186 5.91 -11.44 7.28
N LEU A 187 5.09 -10.98 8.22
CA LEU A 187 4.28 -11.87 9.05
C LEU A 187 3.22 -12.62 8.20
N ALA A 188 2.55 -11.93 7.30
CA ALA A 188 1.55 -12.50 6.43
C ALA A 188 2.17 -13.44 5.38
N LEU A 189 3.31 -13.06 4.78
CA LEU A 189 4.06 -13.90 3.84
C LEU A 189 4.49 -15.23 4.46
N LYS A 190 4.93 -15.20 5.72
CA LYS A 190 5.36 -16.41 6.45
C LYS A 190 4.20 -17.33 6.77
N GLU A 191 3.02 -16.81 7.05
CA GLU A 191 1.84 -17.62 7.43
C GLU A 191 1.09 -18.16 6.21
N ALA A 192 1.26 -17.56 5.03
CA ALA A 192 0.63 -18.03 3.80
C ALA A 192 1.17 -19.42 3.39
N ASP A 193 0.36 -20.19 2.64
CA ASP A 193 0.81 -21.46 2.06
C ASP A 193 1.84 -21.23 0.94
N CYS A 194 1.75 -20.06 0.27
CA CYS A 194 2.76 -19.62 -0.68
C CYS A 194 2.98 -18.10 -0.53
N GLY A 195 4.09 -17.72 0.10
CA GLY A 195 4.56 -16.34 0.16
C GLY A 195 5.32 -15.95 -1.10
N ILE A 196 4.95 -14.84 -1.72
CA ILE A 196 5.55 -14.31 -2.96
C ILE A 196 6.08 -12.91 -2.68
N ALA A 197 7.38 -12.71 -2.81
CA ALA A 197 8.02 -11.40 -2.65
C ALA A 197 8.44 -10.79 -3.99
N MET A 198 8.62 -9.47 -4.01
CA MET A 198 9.16 -8.73 -5.14
C MET A 198 10.66 -8.51 -4.95
N ALA A 199 11.46 -8.66 -6.01
CA ALA A 199 12.92 -8.42 -5.93
C ALA A 199 13.27 -6.99 -5.50
N GLY A 200 12.47 -6.00 -5.92
CA GLY A 200 12.61 -4.61 -5.49
C GLY A 200 12.07 -4.31 -4.08
N GLY A 201 11.52 -5.31 -3.39
CA GLY A 201 11.01 -5.19 -2.03
C GLY A 201 12.11 -5.28 -0.96
N SER A 202 11.69 -5.36 0.32
CA SER A 202 12.61 -5.47 1.46
C SER A 202 13.31 -6.82 1.50
N ASP A 203 14.55 -6.85 1.99
CA ASP A 203 15.31 -8.08 2.25
C ASP A 203 14.54 -9.03 3.18
N ALA A 204 13.86 -8.46 4.18
CA ALA A 204 13.08 -9.23 5.14
C ALA A 204 11.92 -9.98 4.45
N ALA A 205 11.21 -9.36 3.51
CA ALA A 205 10.16 -10.02 2.74
C ALA A 205 10.73 -11.11 1.83
N ARG A 206 11.84 -10.84 1.13
CA ARG A 206 12.50 -11.84 0.26
C ARG A 206 12.98 -13.07 1.03
N ASN A 207 13.53 -12.88 2.23
CA ASN A 207 14.06 -13.97 3.04
C ASN A 207 12.99 -14.93 3.61
N VAL A 208 11.74 -14.50 3.72
CA VAL A 208 10.64 -15.34 4.25
C VAL A 208 9.75 -15.91 3.16
N ALA A 209 9.83 -15.38 1.94
CA ALA A 209 8.99 -15.81 0.83
C ALA A 209 9.42 -17.15 0.24
N ASN A 210 8.44 -17.91 -0.29
CA ASN A 210 8.68 -19.14 -1.03
C ASN A 210 9.13 -18.87 -2.47
N LEU A 211 8.68 -17.74 -3.04
CA LEU A 211 9.01 -17.29 -4.39
C LEU A 211 9.42 -15.82 -4.37
N VAL A 212 10.36 -15.46 -5.25
CA VAL A 212 10.75 -14.06 -5.48
C VAL A 212 10.60 -13.74 -6.96
N LEU A 213 9.78 -12.73 -7.27
CA LEU A 213 9.60 -12.24 -8.63
C LEU A 213 10.70 -11.24 -8.98
N MET A 214 11.66 -11.66 -9.80
CA MET A 214 12.88 -10.89 -10.08
C MET A 214 12.61 -9.58 -10.81
N ASP A 215 11.63 -9.54 -11.70
CA ASP A 215 11.25 -8.33 -12.45
C ASP A 215 10.30 -7.40 -11.66
N SER A 216 10.01 -7.73 -10.41
CA SER A 216 9.03 -7.03 -9.58
C SER A 216 7.68 -6.80 -10.28
N ALA A 217 7.30 -7.72 -11.16
CA ALA A 217 6.06 -7.71 -11.94
C ALA A 217 5.28 -9.00 -11.71
N PHE A 218 3.95 -8.94 -11.93
CA PHE A 218 3.07 -10.11 -11.81
C PHE A 218 2.98 -10.92 -13.11
N ASP A 219 3.44 -10.37 -14.23
CA ASP A 219 3.37 -10.99 -15.55
C ASP A 219 3.96 -12.42 -15.63
N PRO A 220 5.04 -12.77 -14.89
CA PRO A 220 5.58 -14.13 -14.89
C PRO A 220 4.73 -15.17 -14.17
N LEU A 221 3.82 -14.78 -13.26
CA LEU A 221 3.06 -15.72 -12.43
C LEU A 221 2.26 -16.76 -13.24
N PRO A 222 1.56 -16.43 -14.33
CA PRO A 222 0.91 -17.43 -15.15
C PRO A 222 1.85 -18.52 -15.67
N ALA A 223 3.06 -18.13 -16.11
CA ALA A 223 4.08 -19.08 -16.58
C ALA A 223 4.64 -19.94 -15.44
N VAL A 224 4.87 -19.35 -14.27
CA VAL A 224 5.32 -20.08 -13.06
C VAL A 224 4.29 -21.15 -12.67
N ILE A 225 3.00 -20.82 -12.67
CA ILE A 225 1.94 -21.76 -12.33
C ILE A 225 1.86 -22.90 -13.38
N ALA A 226 1.96 -22.57 -14.66
CA ALA A 226 1.96 -23.58 -15.74
C ALA A 226 3.14 -24.55 -15.58
N GLU A 227 4.33 -24.05 -15.27
CA GLU A 227 5.52 -24.87 -15.05
C GLU A 227 5.40 -25.73 -13.78
N GLY A 228 4.87 -25.16 -12.68
CA GLY A 228 4.59 -25.92 -11.46
C GLY A 228 3.63 -27.10 -11.72
N ARG A 229 2.55 -26.88 -12.46
CA ARG A 229 1.61 -27.93 -12.85
C ARG A 229 2.27 -29.00 -13.73
N ARG A 230 3.12 -28.57 -14.67
CA ARG A 230 3.88 -29.52 -15.53
C ARG A 230 4.78 -30.41 -14.68
N SER A 231 5.48 -29.82 -13.72
CA SER A 231 6.37 -30.55 -12.81
C SER A 231 5.61 -31.58 -11.95
N VAL A 232 4.47 -31.19 -11.34
CA VAL A 232 3.60 -32.08 -10.57
C VAL A 232 3.08 -33.24 -11.44
N ASN A 233 2.59 -32.93 -12.65
CA ASN A 233 2.10 -33.96 -13.59
C ASN A 233 3.21 -34.94 -13.99
N ASN A 234 4.44 -34.46 -14.21
CA ASN A 234 5.57 -35.32 -14.53
C ASN A 234 5.92 -36.26 -13.37
N ILE A 235 5.94 -35.76 -12.14
CA ILE A 235 6.20 -36.56 -10.94
C ILE A 235 5.11 -37.64 -10.80
N GLN A 236 3.84 -37.27 -10.93
CA GLN A 236 2.70 -38.22 -10.82
C GLN A 236 2.72 -39.31 -11.90
N ARG A 237 3.26 -39.01 -13.10
CA ARG A 237 3.40 -40.00 -14.16
C ARG A 237 4.59 -40.92 -13.99
N SER A 238 5.57 -40.51 -13.19
CA SER A 238 6.82 -41.24 -12.98
C SER A 238 6.77 -42.09 -11.70
N ALA A 239 5.79 -41.88 -10.82
CA ALA A 239 5.52 -42.65 -9.60
C ALA A 239 4.51 -43.79 -9.85
#